data_3b3589f09f93cd7f072fae7bf1155a93
#
_entry.id   3b3589f09f93cd7f072fae7bf1155a93
#
_cell.length_a   1.000
_cell.length_b   1.000
_cell.length_c   1.000
_cell.angle_alpha   90.00
_cell.angle_beta   90.00
_cell.angle_gamma   90.00
#
_symmetry.space_group_name_H-M   'P 1'
#
loop_
_entity.id
_entity.type
_entity.pdbx_description
1 polymer ?
#
loop_
_entity_poly.entity_id
_entity_poly.type
_entity_poly.pdbx_seq_one_letter_code
_entity_poly.pdbx_strand_id
1 'polypeptide(L)'
;MTTRRKFLTTASAGAVAAPLATPALAQSTITWRMQTYAGAALAEHVVKPAIDTFNKIAGDRMQIELSYADQLVPTGELFRAMQRGTIDAVQSDDDSMASPTEVTVFGGYFPFGSRYSLDVPVLFNQYGLKEIWEEEYAKVGVKHISAGAWDPCHFATKEPIRSLADLEGKRVFTFPTAGRF
;
A
#
# COMPACT_ATOMS: atom_id res chain seq x y z
N MET A 1 -65.00 15.86 -40.84
CA MET A 1 -64.88 16.47 -39.51
C MET A 1 -64.52 15.38 -38.50
N THR A 2 -63.25 15.29 -38.14
CA THR A 2 -62.75 14.32 -37.14
C THR A 2 -63.01 14.87 -35.76
N THR A 3 -63.91 14.22 -35.01
CA THR A 3 -64.32 14.64 -33.70
C THR A 3 -63.17 14.50 -32.66
N ARG A 4 -63.03 15.50 -31.79
CA ARG A 4 -62.07 15.57 -30.68
C ARG A 4 -61.91 14.25 -29.88
N ARG A 5 -62.94 13.42 -29.83
CA ARG A 5 -62.93 12.09 -29.17
C ARG A 5 -62.01 11.07 -29.88
N LYS A 6 -61.91 11.11 -31.20
CA LYS A 6 -61.03 10.19 -31.95
C LYS A 6 -59.52 10.53 -31.80
N PHE A 7 -59.22 11.83 -31.56
CA PHE A 7 -57.85 12.26 -31.35
C PHE A 7 -57.31 11.79 -30.00
N LEU A 8 -58.12 11.79 -28.95
CA LEU A 8 -57.73 11.37 -27.63
C LEU A 8 -57.60 9.85 -27.51
N THR A 9 -58.31 9.02 -28.26
CA THR A 9 -58.15 7.56 -28.26
C THR A 9 -56.99 7.10 -29.07
N THR A 10 -56.44 7.87 -30.00
CA THR A 10 -55.26 7.50 -30.75
C THR A 10 -53.97 7.95 -30.06
N ALA A 11 -54.03 8.94 -29.16
CA ALA A 11 -52.90 9.41 -28.37
C ALA A 11 -52.58 8.51 -27.14
N SER A 12 -53.56 7.70 -26.69
CA SER A 12 -53.39 6.82 -25.54
C SER A 12 -52.83 5.45 -25.88
N ALA A 13 -52.74 5.06 -27.14
CA ALA A 13 -52.19 3.75 -27.55
C ALA A 13 -50.69 3.78 -27.88
N GLY A 14 -50.03 4.96 -27.87
CA GLY A 14 -48.61 5.11 -28.14
C GLY A 14 -47.71 5.26 -26.92
N ALA A 15 -48.29 5.20 -25.72
CA ALA A 15 -47.53 5.48 -24.49
C ALA A 15 -47.02 4.23 -23.70
N VAL A 16 -47.07 3.06 -24.31
CA VAL A 16 -46.65 1.83 -23.66
C VAL A 16 -45.51 1.20 -24.43
N ALA A 17 -44.31 1.57 -24.13
CA ALA A 17 -43.02 0.86 -24.17
C ALA A 17 -41.84 1.81 -24.51
N ALA A 18 -41.69 2.89 -23.74
CA ALA A 18 -40.34 3.40 -23.56
C ALA A 18 -39.71 2.49 -22.46
N PRO A 19 -38.69 1.70 -22.74
CA PRO A 19 -37.92 1.10 -21.68
C PRO A 19 -37.42 2.26 -20.81
N LEU A 20 -37.78 2.27 -19.55
CA LEU A 20 -37.13 3.11 -18.55
C LEU A 20 -35.66 2.73 -18.61
N ALA A 21 -34.89 3.50 -19.39
CA ALA A 21 -33.44 3.42 -19.31
C ALA A 21 -33.11 3.82 -17.89
N THR A 22 -32.96 2.81 -17.02
CA THR A 22 -32.31 3.01 -15.73
C THR A 22 -31.00 3.68 -16.03
N PRO A 23 -30.73 4.88 -15.46
CA PRO A 23 -29.41 5.47 -15.64
C PRO A 23 -28.43 4.43 -15.12
N ALA A 24 -27.61 3.90 -16.00
CA ALA A 24 -26.44 3.15 -15.58
C ALA A 24 -25.63 4.16 -14.76
N LEU A 25 -25.70 4.05 -13.44
CA LEU A 25 -24.79 4.73 -12.55
C LEU A 25 -23.42 4.22 -12.97
N ALA A 26 -22.74 5.01 -13.80
CA ALA A 26 -21.36 4.76 -14.13
C ALA A 26 -20.62 4.77 -12.80
N GLN A 27 -20.29 3.59 -12.30
CA GLN A 27 -19.53 3.43 -11.07
C GLN A 27 -18.16 4.04 -11.37
N SER A 28 -17.88 5.20 -10.78
CA SER A 28 -16.58 5.84 -10.97
C SER A 28 -15.50 4.91 -10.50
N THR A 29 -14.50 4.67 -11.34
CA THR A 29 -13.32 3.89 -10.96
C THR A 29 -12.66 4.55 -9.75
N ILE A 30 -12.41 3.76 -8.71
CA ILE A 30 -11.64 4.23 -7.55
C ILE A 30 -10.17 4.26 -7.98
N THR A 31 -9.52 5.41 -7.86
CA THR A 31 -8.10 5.54 -8.17
C THR A 31 -7.34 5.88 -6.90
N TRP A 32 -6.34 5.05 -6.57
CA TRP A 32 -5.41 5.30 -5.46
C TRP A 32 -4.06 5.75 -6.00
N ARG A 33 -3.57 6.86 -5.46
CA ARG A 33 -2.20 7.30 -5.63
C ARG A 33 -1.35 6.58 -4.58
N MET A 34 -0.47 5.72 -5.02
CA MET A 34 0.40 4.93 -4.15
C MET A 34 1.85 5.32 -4.39
N GLN A 35 2.60 5.53 -3.33
CA GLN A 35 4.05 5.67 -3.44
C GLN A 35 4.76 4.54 -2.72
N THR A 36 5.77 3.98 -3.38
CA THR A 36 6.70 3.03 -2.75
C THR A 36 7.96 3.77 -2.27
N TYR A 37 8.59 3.26 -1.23
CA TYR A 37 9.93 3.72 -0.82
C TYR A 37 11.03 3.17 -1.74
N ALA A 38 10.70 2.20 -2.56
CA ALA A 38 11.66 1.54 -3.45
C ALA A 38 12.13 2.49 -4.55
N GLY A 39 13.45 2.53 -4.73
CA GLY A 39 14.07 3.20 -5.87
C GLY A 39 13.71 2.52 -7.19
N ALA A 40 14.02 3.18 -8.31
CA ALA A 40 13.55 2.79 -9.65
C ALA A 40 13.76 1.30 -9.99
N ALA A 41 14.93 0.73 -9.71
CA ALA A 41 15.20 -0.67 -10.05
C ALA A 41 14.30 -1.66 -9.29
N LEU A 42 14.17 -1.49 -7.97
CA LEU A 42 13.34 -2.35 -7.14
C LEU A 42 11.85 -2.13 -7.43
N ALA A 43 11.43 -0.88 -7.61
CA ALA A 43 10.05 -0.56 -7.93
C ALA A 43 9.62 -1.17 -9.26
N GLU A 44 10.44 -1.07 -10.32
CA GLU A 44 10.13 -1.55 -11.66
C GLU A 44 10.05 -3.08 -11.72
N HIS A 45 10.95 -3.77 -11.02
CA HIS A 45 11.06 -5.22 -11.14
C HIS A 45 10.29 -6.02 -10.08
N VAL A 46 9.91 -5.41 -8.97
CA VAL A 46 9.23 -6.09 -7.86
C VAL A 46 7.85 -5.50 -7.60
N VAL A 47 7.76 -4.18 -7.36
CA VAL A 47 6.50 -3.56 -6.92
C VAL A 47 5.53 -3.41 -8.09
N LYS A 48 6.00 -2.85 -9.20
CA LYS A 48 5.18 -2.56 -10.38
C LYS A 48 4.47 -3.80 -10.94
N PRO A 49 5.11 -4.96 -11.13
CA PRO A 49 4.44 -6.16 -11.62
C PRO A 49 3.27 -6.63 -10.73
N ALA A 50 3.38 -6.45 -9.42
CA ALA A 50 2.30 -6.76 -8.50
C ALA A 50 1.13 -5.78 -8.66
N ILE A 51 1.41 -4.48 -8.78
CA ILE A 51 0.39 -3.45 -9.02
C ILE A 51 -0.27 -3.62 -10.37
N ASP A 52 0.49 -3.88 -11.44
CA ASP A 52 -0.05 -4.15 -12.77
C ASP A 52 -1.00 -5.36 -12.76
N THR A 53 -0.63 -6.41 -12.04
CA THR A 53 -1.48 -7.60 -11.84
C THR A 53 -2.76 -7.24 -11.09
N PHE A 54 -2.66 -6.49 -10.02
CA PHE A 54 -3.82 -5.99 -9.28
C PHE A 54 -4.75 -5.18 -10.18
N ASN A 55 -4.21 -4.18 -10.89
CA ASN A 55 -4.97 -3.32 -11.79
C ASN A 55 -5.70 -4.12 -12.87
N LYS A 56 -5.04 -5.14 -13.43
CA LYS A 56 -5.66 -6.04 -14.40
C LYS A 56 -6.83 -6.84 -13.80
N ILE A 57 -6.70 -7.33 -12.58
CA ILE A 57 -7.74 -8.11 -11.89
C ILE A 57 -8.90 -7.21 -11.46
N ALA A 58 -8.59 -6.02 -10.95
CA ALA A 58 -9.59 -5.06 -10.46
C ALA A 58 -10.42 -4.44 -11.61
N GLY A 59 -9.82 -4.32 -12.81
CA GLY A 59 -10.47 -3.76 -13.99
C GLY A 59 -10.95 -2.32 -13.74
N ASP A 60 -12.17 -2.03 -14.16
CA ASP A 60 -12.75 -0.70 -14.02
C ASP A 60 -13.22 -0.34 -12.60
N ARG A 61 -13.12 -1.28 -11.66
CA ARG A 61 -13.56 -1.05 -10.28
C ARG A 61 -12.55 -0.21 -9.49
N MET A 62 -11.26 -0.48 -9.69
CA MET A 62 -10.19 0.19 -8.96
C MET A 62 -8.89 0.16 -9.76
N GLN A 63 -8.13 1.25 -9.65
CA GLN A 63 -6.79 1.38 -10.22
C GLN A 63 -5.83 1.94 -9.18
N ILE A 64 -4.59 1.48 -9.18
CA ILE A 64 -3.50 2.01 -8.38
C ILE A 64 -2.50 2.67 -9.31
N GLU A 65 -2.26 3.96 -9.10
CA GLU A 65 -1.21 4.74 -9.75
C GLU A 65 0.04 4.69 -8.88
N LEU A 66 1.06 3.97 -9.35
CA LEU A 66 2.30 3.77 -8.61
C LEU A 66 3.31 4.88 -8.91
N SER A 67 3.79 5.53 -7.87
CA SER A 67 4.95 6.41 -7.86
C SER A 67 6.12 5.77 -7.12
N TYR A 68 7.33 6.05 -7.57
CA TYR A 68 8.55 5.51 -6.96
C TYR A 68 9.04 6.41 -5.83
N ALA A 69 10.12 6.00 -5.17
CA ALA A 69 10.69 6.75 -4.06
C ALA A 69 10.91 8.24 -4.42
N ASP A 70 10.50 9.10 -3.51
CA ASP A 70 10.68 10.56 -3.56
C ASP A 70 9.99 11.28 -4.75
N GLN A 71 9.06 10.62 -5.46
CA GLN A 71 8.37 11.25 -6.60
C GLN A 71 7.20 12.16 -6.19
N LEU A 72 6.43 11.77 -5.20
CA LEU A 72 5.31 12.60 -4.70
C LEU A 72 5.69 13.33 -3.42
N VAL A 73 6.30 12.60 -2.48
CA VAL A 73 6.79 13.12 -1.20
C VAL A 73 8.11 12.43 -0.83
N PRO A 74 8.96 13.08 -0.02
CA PRO A 74 10.16 12.42 0.51
C PRO A 74 9.80 11.13 1.25
N THR A 75 10.61 10.10 1.11
CA THR A 75 10.37 8.76 1.71
C THR A 75 10.10 8.84 3.22
N GLY A 76 10.85 9.63 3.97
CA GLY A 76 10.62 9.82 5.42
C GLY A 76 9.32 10.55 5.79
N GLU A 77 8.57 11.09 4.81
CA GLU A 77 7.28 11.76 5.02
C GLU A 77 6.08 10.90 4.55
N LEU A 78 6.33 9.71 4.03
CA LEU A 78 5.29 8.83 3.46
C LEU A 78 4.13 8.59 4.42
N PHE A 79 4.44 8.24 5.68
CA PHE A 79 3.41 7.97 6.68
C PHE A 79 2.51 9.18 6.92
N ARG A 80 3.10 10.35 7.11
CA ARG A 80 2.36 11.60 7.32
C ARG A 80 1.56 12.01 6.10
N ALA A 81 2.10 11.78 4.90
CA ALA A 81 1.39 12.08 3.65
C ALA A 81 0.14 11.21 3.48
N MET A 82 0.21 9.93 3.85
CA MET A 82 -0.94 9.03 3.89
C MET A 82 -1.96 9.47 4.94
N GLN A 83 -1.55 9.79 6.16
CA GLN A 83 -2.46 10.29 7.20
C GLN A 83 -3.20 11.56 6.79
N ARG A 84 -2.58 12.43 5.99
CA ARG A 84 -3.19 13.68 5.48
C ARG A 84 -4.02 13.48 4.21
N GLY A 85 -4.03 12.28 3.63
CA GLY A 85 -4.71 12.01 2.37
C GLY A 85 -4.01 12.62 1.14
N THR A 86 -2.75 13.03 1.26
CA THR A 86 -1.94 13.49 0.11
C THR A 86 -1.66 12.34 -0.85
N ILE A 87 -1.44 11.16 -0.30
CA ILE A 87 -1.38 9.87 -1.00
C ILE A 87 -2.35 8.90 -0.35
N ASP A 88 -2.87 7.96 -1.12
CA ASP A 88 -3.94 7.07 -0.67
C ASP A 88 -3.39 5.76 -0.10
N ALA A 89 -2.20 5.34 -0.56
CA ALA A 89 -1.55 4.12 -0.11
C ALA A 89 -0.02 4.25 -0.14
N VAL A 90 0.65 3.44 0.67
CA VAL A 90 2.10 3.34 0.76
C VAL A 90 2.53 1.88 0.74
N GLN A 91 3.58 1.58 -0.01
CA GLN A 91 4.35 0.35 0.13
C GLN A 91 5.73 0.74 0.65
N SER A 92 6.01 0.38 1.89
CA SER A 92 7.27 0.72 2.55
C SER A 92 7.55 -0.26 3.69
N ASP A 93 8.75 -0.24 4.20
CA ASP A 93 9.02 -0.72 5.56
C ASP A 93 8.69 0.37 6.58
N ASP A 94 8.43 -0.06 7.79
CA ASP A 94 7.97 0.80 8.87
C ASP A 94 9.01 1.88 9.26
N ASP A 95 10.29 1.55 9.15
CA ASP A 95 11.39 2.44 9.51
C ASP A 95 11.60 3.54 8.46
N SER A 96 11.63 3.16 7.17
CA SER A 96 11.85 4.10 6.07
C SER A 96 10.72 5.13 5.94
N MET A 97 9.48 4.76 6.22
CA MET A 97 8.35 5.69 6.17
C MET A 97 8.15 6.51 7.46
N ALA A 98 9.02 6.34 8.45
CA ALA A 98 8.91 6.98 9.76
C ALA A 98 7.55 6.74 10.44
N SER A 99 7.13 5.48 10.50
CA SER A 99 5.90 5.09 11.21
C SER A 99 5.97 5.50 12.69
N PRO A 100 4.93 6.14 13.24
CA PRO A 100 4.91 6.57 14.64
C PRO A 100 4.52 5.44 15.62
N THR A 101 4.17 4.25 15.13
CA THR A 101 3.69 3.16 15.97
C THR A 101 4.86 2.39 16.57
N GLU A 102 4.82 2.16 17.90
CA GLU A 102 5.91 1.49 18.61
C GLU A 102 6.07 0.01 18.22
N VAL A 103 4.99 -0.62 17.77
CA VAL A 103 4.99 -2.02 17.33
C VAL A 103 5.95 -2.27 16.16
N THR A 104 6.21 -1.24 15.37
CA THR A 104 7.09 -1.34 14.18
C THR A 104 8.53 -1.70 14.50
N VAL A 105 8.98 -1.47 15.76
CA VAL A 105 10.29 -1.92 16.24
C VAL A 105 10.45 -3.43 16.13
N PHE A 106 9.35 -4.18 16.27
CA PHE A 106 9.37 -5.64 16.18
C PHE A 106 9.20 -6.17 14.74
N GLY A 107 8.74 -5.36 13.82
CA GLY A 107 8.50 -5.75 12.43
C GLY A 107 9.68 -5.51 11.50
N GLY A 108 10.48 -4.48 11.80
CA GLY A 108 11.62 -4.11 10.98
C GLY A 108 12.93 -4.18 11.78
N TYR A 109 13.96 -4.72 11.18
CA TYR A 109 15.36 -4.64 11.67
C TYR A 109 15.59 -5.00 13.14
N PHE A 110 14.67 -5.74 13.78
CA PHE A 110 14.88 -6.24 15.14
C PHE A 110 16.00 -7.28 15.11
N PRO A 111 17.09 -7.07 15.86
CA PRO A 111 18.23 -7.97 15.83
C PRO A 111 17.81 -9.41 16.19
N PHE A 112 18.21 -10.36 15.36
CA PHE A 112 17.91 -11.79 15.55
C PHE A 112 16.42 -12.16 15.55
N GLY A 113 15.55 -11.29 14.99
CA GLY A 113 14.10 -11.51 14.97
C GLY A 113 13.69 -12.71 14.11
N SER A 114 13.94 -12.66 12.82
CA SER A 114 13.61 -13.73 11.88
C SER A 114 14.85 -14.18 11.11
N ARG A 115 15.00 -15.49 10.95
CA ARG A 115 16.12 -16.06 10.21
C ARG A 115 15.87 -16.08 8.71
N TYR A 116 14.63 -16.29 8.32
CA TYR A 116 14.24 -16.40 6.90
C TYR A 116 13.12 -15.42 6.58
N SER A 117 13.14 -14.89 5.37
CA SER A 117 12.09 -13.98 4.87
C SER A 117 10.69 -14.63 4.92
N LEU A 118 10.61 -15.95 4.78
CA LEU A 118 9.35 -16.68 4.86
C LEU A 118 8.76 -16.77 6.29
N ASP A 119 9.55 -16.52 7.31
CA ASP A 119 9.05 -16.52 8.69
C ASP A 119 8.07 -15.37 8.92
N VAL A 120 8.29 -14.21 8.29
CA VAL A 120 7.45 -13.01 8.48
C VAL A 120 6.00 -13.24 8.04
N PRO A 121 5.69 -13.70 6.80
CA PRO A 121 4.31 -14.01 6.43
C PRO A 121 3.65 -15.05 7.34
N VAL A 122 4.41 -16.02 7.82
CA VAL A 122 3.89 -17.03 8.76
C VAL A 122 3.54 -16.39 10.11
N LEU A 123 4.43 -15.57 10.68
CA LEU A 123 4.19 -14.84 11.91
C LEU A 123 2.97 -13.92 11.79
N PHE A 124 2.86 -13.18 10.69
CA PHE A 124 1.73 -12.29 10.46
C PHE A 124 0.41 -13.04 10.30
N ASN A 125 0.37 -14.11 9.50
CA ASN A 125 -0.90 -14.74 9.15
C ASN A 125 -1.32 -15.89 10.07
N GLN A 126 -0.41 -16.46 10.87
CA GLN A 126 -0.70 -17.63 11.70
C GLN A 126 -0.48 -17.42 13.21
N TYR A 127 0.30 -16.40 13.59
CA TYR A 127 0.68 -16.16 14.99
C TYR A 127 0.20 -14.82 15.55
N GLY A 128 -0.76 -14.17 14.87
CA GLY A 128 -1.47 -13.01 15.42
C GLY A 128 -0.76 -11.66 15.26
N LEU A 129 0.37 -11.59 14.56
CA LEU A 129 1.04 -10.29 14.35
C LEU A 129 0.21 -9.35 13.48
N LYS A 130 -0.55 -9.89 12.53
CA LYS A 130 -1.40 -9.08 11.65
C LYS A 130 -2.41 -8.27 12.44
N GLU A 131 -3.09 -8.91 13.38
CA GLU A 131 -4.11 -8.28 14.23
C GLU A 131 -3.50 -7.18 15.09
N ILE A 132 -2.29 -7.39 15.62
CA ILE A 132 -1.57 -6.38 16.40
C ILE A 132 -1.22 -5.17 15.53
N TRP A 133 -0.71 -5.38 14.32
CA TRP A 133 -0.41 -4.29 13.38
C TRP A 133 -1.68 -3.55 12.96
N GLU A 134 -2.74 -4.25 12.63
CA GLU A 134 -4.03 -3.63 12.27
C GLU A 134 -4.57 -2.76 13.41
N GLU A 135 -4.49 -3.22 14.66
CA GLU A 135 -4.92 -2.47 15.84
C GLU A 135 -4.09 -1.20 16.05
N GLU A 136 -2.76 -1.33 16.04
CA GLU A 136 -1.85 -0.21 16.28
C GLU A 136 -1.92 0.85 15.18
N TYR A 137 -2.02 0.44 13.92
CA TYR A 137 -2.17 1.36 12.80
C TYR A 137 -3.54 2.05 12.79
N ALA A 138 -4.59 1.36 13.23
CA ALA A 138 -5.92 1.95 13.36
C ALA A 138 -5.94 3.11 14.36
N LYS A 139 -5.16 3.06 15.46
CA LYS A 139 -5.03 4.13 16.45
C LYS A 139 -4.49 5.44 15.85
N VAL A 140 -3.74 5.34 14.76
CA VAL A 140 -3.17 6.49 14.04
C VAL A 140 -3.88 6.78 12.73
N GLY A 141 -5.08 6.20 12.53
CA GLY A 141 -5.95 6.48 11.39
C GLY A 141 -5.51 5.85 10.07
N VAL A 142 -4.70 4.81 10.12
CA VAL A 142 -4.18 4.10 8.95
C VAL A 142 -4.63 2.64 8.99
N LYS A 143 -4.94 2.08 7.83
CA LYS A 143 -5.23 0.65 7.70
C LYS A 143 -4.01 -0.11 7.22
N HIS A 144 -3.53 -1.04 8.02
CA HIS A 144 -2.56 -2.03 7.58
C HIS A 144 -3.24 -3.06 6.67
N ILE A 145 -2.66 -3.36 5.51
CA ILE A 145 -3.24 -4.27 4.52
C ILE A 145 -2.53 -5.62 4.55
N SER A 146 -1.22 -5.61 4.40
CA SER A 146 -0.42 -6.84 4.38
C SER A 146 1.02 -6.55 4.75
N ALA A 147 1.70 -7.56 5.26
CA ALA A 147 3.13 -7.55 5.47
C ALA A 147 3.84 -8.38 4.41
N GLY A 148 5.05 -7.96 4.09
CA GLY A 148 6.02 -8.70 3.31
C GLY A 148 7.34 -8.74 4.05
N ALA A 149 8.33 -9.42 3.49
CA ALA A 149 9.67 -9.47 4.05
C ALA A 149 10.70 -9.21 2.97
N TRP A 150 11.82 -8.65 3.39
CA TRP A 150 13.04 -8.55 2.61
C TRP A 150 14.03 -9.63 3.00
N ASP A 151 15.10 -9.73 2.24
CA ASP A 151 16.22 -10.59 2.60
C ASP A 151 16.87 -10.14 3.92
N PRO A 152 17.48 -11.07 4.68
CA PRO A 152 18.19 -10.71 5.90
C PRO A 152 19.27 -9.66 5.64
N CYS A 153 19.36 -8.67 6.53
CA CYS A 153 20.40 -7.66 6.47
C CYS A 153 21.68 -8.17 7.11
N HIS A 154 22.78 -8.01 6.41
CA HIS A 154 24.12 -8.40 6.85
C HIS A 154 25.08 -7.22 6.80
N PHE A 155 26.14 -7.28 7.61
CA PHE A 155 27.23 -6.31 7.51
C PHE A 155 28.02 -6.53 6.22
N ALA A 156 28.21 -5.46 5.47
CA ALA A 156 29.15 -5.41 4.37
C ALA A 156 30.31 -4.48 4.76
N THR A 157 31.53 -5.00 4.79
CA THR A 157 32.72 -4.26 5.23
C THR A 157 33.82 -4.39 4.20
N LYS A 158 34.66 -3.35 4.10
CA LYS A 158 35.83 -3.40 3.19
C LYS A 158 36.89 -4.37 3.68
N GLU A 159 36.98 -4.54 5.00
CA GLU A 159 37.93 -5.43 5.65
C GLU A 159 37.20 -6.38 6.58
N PRO A 160 37.72 -7.60 6.80
CA PRO A 160 37.09 -8.58 7.68
C PRO A 160 36.95 -8.04 9.10
N ILE A 161 35.74 -8.14 9.67
CA ILE A 161 35.46 -7.93 11.08
C ILE A 161 35.46 -9.29 11.76
N ARG A 162 36.32 -9.48 12.74
CA ARG A 162 36.50 -10.76 13.46
C ARG A 162 36.14 -10.66 14.93
N SER A 163 36.09 -9.44 15.47
CA SER A 163 35.73 -9.15 16.84
C SER A 163 34.97 -7.84 16.94
N LEU A 164 34.32 -7.58 18.08
CA LEU A 164 33.67 -6.30 18.36
C LEU A 164 34.70 -5.15 18.42
N ALA A 165 35.92 -5.41 18.83
CA ALA A 165 36.99 -4.41 18.86
C ALA A 165 37.31 -3.87 17.45
N ASP A 166 37.13 -4.68 16.41
CA ASP A 166 37.35 -4.24 15.02
C ASP A 166 36.33 -3.20 14.56
N LEU A 167 35.23 -3.02 15.29
CA LEU A 167 34.21 -2.00 15.03
C LEU A 167 34.51 -0.66 15.70
N GLU A 168 35.42 -0.60 16.66
CA GLU A 168 35.75 0.62 17.36
C GLU A 168 36.21 1.72 16.41
N GLY A 169 35.64 2.92 16.56
CA GLY A 169 35.95 4.07 15.71
C GLY A 169 35.46 3.97 14.25
N LYS A 170 34.78 2.91 13.86
CA LYS A 170 34.23 2.75 12.52
C LYS A 170 32.86 3.42 12.43
N ARG A 171 32.59 4.06 11.29
CA ARG A 171 31.25 4.56 10.96
C ARG A 171 30.49 3.44 10.25
N VAL A 172 29.42 2.98 10.88
CA VAL A 172 28.55 1.94 10.35
C VAL A 172 27.24 2.58 9.92
N PHE A 173 26.80 2.27 8.70
CA PHE A 173 25.43 2.59 8.29
C PHE A 173 24.50 1.55 8.88
N THR A 174 23.41 2.01 9.46
CA THR A 174 22.30 1.16 9.89
C THR A 174 20.99 1.95 9.80
N PHE A 175 19.87 1.26 9.92
CA PHE A 175 18.55 1.88 9.95
C PHE A 175 18.29 2.53 11.32
N PRO A 176 17.48 3.61 11.38
CA PRO A 176 17.25 4.35 12.62
C PRO A 176 16.80 3.50 13.80
N THR A 177 15.91 2.54 13.57
CA THR A 177 15.43 1.62 14.61
C THR A 177 16.53 0.68 15.10
N ALA A 178 17.26 0.04 14.18
CA ALA A 178 18.36 -0.88 14.52
C ALA A 178 19.54 -0.16 15.22
N GLY A 179 19.75 1.13 14.93
CA GLY A 179 20.79 1.93 15.56
C GLY A 179 20.55 2.29 17.03
N ARG A 180 19.40 1.91 17.59
CA ARG A 180 19.06 2.10 19.01
C ARG A 180 19.50 0.92 19.89
N PHE A 181 19.84 -0.21 19.30
CA PHE A 181 20.34 -1.42 19.93
C PHE A 181 21.86 -1.52 19.78
#